data_8017250d605d9d8ec179dfc41c4d6306
#
_entry.id   8017250d605d9d8ec179dfc41c4d6306
#
_cell.length_a   1.000
_cell.length_b   1.000
_cell.length_c   1.000
_cell.angle_alpha   90.00
_cell.angle_beta   90.00
_cell.angle_gamma   90.00
#
_symmetry.space_group_name_H-M   'P 1'
#
loop_
_entity.id
_entity.type
_entity.pdbx_description
1 polymer ?
#
loop_
_entity_poly.entity_id
_entity_poly.type
_entity_poly.pdbx_seq_one_letter_code
_entity_poly.pdbx_strand_id
1 'polypeptide(L)'
;MRRGEILGLSWENVDLQNRRITLVRTKNGERRVVPLVCKAYELIKNLYLKLEPEGKDLVFPSPNNPKQPISIRTAWETAIKRAKIENFRFHDLRHSTASYLAMNGASLLEIADILGHKTLQMVKRYSHLSEDHKATVLEKMNKKVFG
;
A
#
# COMPACT_ATOMS: atom_id res chain seq x y z
N MET A 1 -1.87 -1.14 -1.79
CA MET A 1 -3.22 -1.02 -2.36
C MET A 1 -3.15 -0.46 -3.77
N ARG A 2 -4.14 -0.74 -4.62
CA ARG A 2 -4.30 -0.09 -5.95
C ARG A 2 -4.98 1.28 -5.78
N ARG A 3 -4.78 2.20 -6.75
CA ARG A 3 -5.41 3.54 -6.69
C ARG A 3 -6.92 3.49 -6.44
N GLY A 4 -7.63 2.65 -7.17
CA GLY A 4 -9.09 2.51 -7.00
C GLY A 4 -9.49 1.95 -5.64
N GLU A 5 -8.70 1.05 -5.05
CA GLU A 5 -8.92 0.52 -3.70
C GLU A 5 -8.73 1.60 -2.63
N ILE A 6 -7.79 2.54 -2.84
CA ILE A 6 -7.56 3.66 -1.92
C ILE A 6 -8.69 4.67 -2.03
N LEU A 7 -8.99 5.12 -3.25
CA LEU A 7 -9.98 6.17 -3.46
C LEU A 7 -11.41 5.74 -3.16
N GLY A 8 -11.75 4.46 -3.37
CA GLY A 8 -13.05 3.88 -3.05
C GLY A 8 -13.16 3.32 -1.63
N LEU A 9 -12.20 3.61 -0.74
CA LEU A 9 -12.22 3.12 0.63
C LEU A 9 -13.31 3.82 1.43
N SER A 10 -14.16 3.05 2.13
CA SER A 10 -15.14 3.54 3.10
C SER A 10 -14.65 3.30 4.53
N TRP A 11 -15.15 4.11 5.47
CA TRP A 11 -14.75 4.03 6.88
C TRP A 11 -15.15 2.71 7.54
N GLU A 12 -16.22 2.05 7.12
CA GLU A 12 -16.58 0.71 7.59
C GLU A 12 -15.50 -0.35 7.38
N ASN A 13 -14.58 -0.09 6.44
CA ASN A 13 -13.47 -0.97 6.10
C ASN A 13 -12.15 -0.57 6.77
N VAL A 14 -12.16 0.48 7.61
CA VAL A 14 -10.98 0.99 8.34
C VAL A 14 -11.15 0.68 9.82
N ASP A 15 -10.33 -0.22 10.32
CA ASP A 15 -10.27 -0.58 11.73
C ASP A 15 -9.06 0.13 12.38
N LEU A 16 -9.33 1.30 12.97
CA LEU A 16 -8.30 2.12 13.62
C LEU A 16 -7.78 1.46 14.90
N GLN A 17 -8.62 0.69 15.60
CA GLN A 17 -8.24 0.00 16.84
C GLN A 17 -7.21 -1.09 16.55
N ASN A 18 -7.49 -1.95 15.56
CA ASN A 18 -6.60 -3.04 15.16
C ASN A 18 -5.61 -2.63 14.05
N ARG A 19 -5.57 -1.36 13.68
CA ARG A 19 -4.66 -0.77 12.68
C ARG A 19 -4.64 -1.55 11.37
N ARG A 20 -5.82 -1.77 10.78
CA ARG A 20 -5.96 -2.52 9.53
C ARG A 20 -7.06 -1.96 8.64
N ILE A 21 -6.92 -2.22 7.35
CA ILE A 21 -7.93 -1.94 6.33
C ILE A 21 -8.36 -3.27 5.73
N THR A 22 -9.66 -3.53 5.65
CA THR A 22 -10.22 -4.72 5.01
C THR A 22 -10.74 -4.37 3.62
N LEU A 23 -10.15 -4.95 2.59
CA LEU A 23 -10.62 -4.81 1.20
C LEU A 23 -11.58 -5.95 0.89
N VAL A 24 -12.88 -5.65 0.83
CA VAL A 24 -13.94 -6.66 0.64
C VAL A 24 -14.08 -7.06 -0.83
N ARG A 25 -13.90 -6.11 -1.78
CA ARG A 25 -13.97 -6.35 -3.23
C ARG A 25 -12.70 -5.85 -3.88
N THR A 26 -11.72 -6.73 -4.03
CA THR A 26 -10.58 -6.43 -4.90
C THR A 26 -10.96 -6.72 -6.35
N LYS A 27 -10.25 -6.15 -7.33
CA LYS A 27 -10.39 -6.50 -8.75
C LYS A 27 -10.30 -8.02 -9.01
N ASN A 28 -9.81 -8.75 -8.04
CA ASN A 28 -9.59 -10.20 -8.09
C ASN A 28 -10.66 -11.01 -7.35
N GLY A 29 -11.68 -10.36 -6.75
CA GLY A 29 -12.77 -11.03 -6.02
C GLY A 29 -12.41 -11.50 -4.59
N GLU A 30 -11.17 -11.38 -4.15
CA GLU A 30 -10.72 -11.88 -2.85
C GLU A 30 -10.73 -10.79 -1.77
N ARG A 31 -11.15 -11.18 -0.57
CA ARG A 31 -11.02 -10.35 0.62
C ARG A 31 -9.54 -10.28 1.04
N ARG A 32 -9.05 -9.09 1.34
CA ARG A 32 -7.69 -8.90 1.79
C ARG A 32 -7.60 -7.89 2.93
N VAL A 33 -6.77 -8.18 3.91
CA VAL A 33 -6.43 -7.28 5.01
C VAL A 33 -5.10 -6.60 4.72
N VAL A 34 -5.06 -5.28 4.89
CA VAL A 34 -3.84 -4.48 4.70
C VAL A 34 -3.51 -3.82 6.02
N PRO A 35 -2.29 -4.00 6.57
CA PRO A 35 -1.85 -3.30 7.76
C PRO A 35 -1.87 -1.78 7.55
N LEU A 36 -2.42 -1.05 8.52
CA LEU A 36 -2.44 0.40 8.54
C LEU A 36 -1.44 0.87 9.60
N VAL A 37 -0.22 1.20 9.19
CA VAL A 37 0.91 1.45 10.08
C VAL A 37 1.59 2.79 9.81
N CYS A 38 2.42 3.22 10.73
CA CYS A 38 3.29 4.40 10.62
C CYS A 38 2.51 5.64 10.15
N LYS A 39 3.07 6.40 9.23
CA LYS A 39 2.50 7.65 8.72
C LYS A 39 1.09 7.51 8.14
N ALA A 40 0.79 6.38 7.50
CA ALA A 40 -0.54 6.12 6.95
C ALA A 40 -1.59 6.04 8.07
N TYR A 41 -1.27 5.38 9.19
CA TYR A 41 -2.15 5.31 10.35
C TYR A 41 -2.41 6.71 10.95
N GLU A 42 -1.36 7.49 11.16
CA GLU A 42 -1.48 8.85 11.70
C GLU A 42 -2.39 9.74 10.84
N LEU A 43 -2.17 9.72 9.52
CA LEU A 43 -2.95 10.52 8.57
C LEU A 43 -4.43 10.12 8.57
N ILE A 44 -4.72 8.82 8.53
CA ILE A 44 -6.11 8.30 8.52
C ILE A 44 -6.78 8.58 9.87
N LYS A 45 -6.09 8.39 11.00
CA LYS A 45 -6.59 8.71 12.32
C LYS A 45 -6.94 10.19 12.47
N ASN A 46 -6.03 11.08 12.03
CA ASN A 46 -6.27 12.52 12.08
C ASN A 46 -7.45 12.93 11.19
N LEU A 47 -7.58 12.30 10.02
CA LEU A 47 -8.71 12.53 9.13
C LEU A 47 -10.04 12.08 9.76
N TYR A 48 -10.06 10.92 10.43
CA TYR A 48 -11.21 10.42 11.15
C TYR A 48 -11.67 11.40 12.25
N LEU A 49 -10.73 11.84 13.10
CA LEU A 49 -11.00 12.78 14.19
C LEU A 49 -11.50 14.15 13.70
N LYS A 50 -11.09 14.56 12.51
CA LYS A 50 -11.50 15.83 11.90
C LYS A 50 -12.89 15.77 11.27
N LEU A 51 -13.24 14.64 10.67
CA LEU A 51 -14.45 14.49 9.86
C LEU A 51 -15.63 13.87 10.64
N GLU A 52 -15.33 13.11 11.72
CA GLU A 52 -16.31 12.33 12.49
C GLU A 52 -17.30 11.58 11.59
N PRO A 53 -16.79 10.75 10.64
CA PRO A 53 -17.61 10.20 9.58
C PRO A 53 -18.48 9.03 10.04
N GLU A 54 -19.56 8.77 9.30
CA GLU A 54 -20.31 7.52 9.41
C GLU A 54 -19.62 6.37 8.67
N GLY A 55 -19.90 5.12 9.08
CA GLY A 55 -19.19 3.93 8.55
C GLY A 55 -19.22 3.80 7.03
N LYS A 56 -20.31 4.17 6.36
CA LYS A 56 -20.46 4.06 4.90
C LYS A 56 -19.84 5.21 4.12
N ASP A 57 -19.42 6.26 4.79
CA ASP A 57 -18.79 7.40 4.14
C ASP A 57 -17.46 7.00 3.50
N LEU A 58 -17.13 7.63 2.37
CA LEU A 58 -15.83 7.47 1.76
C LEU A 58 -14.74 8.15 2.62
N VAL A 59 -13.58 7.51 2.71
CA VAL A 59 -12.41 8.11 3.38
C VAL A 59 -11.91 9.34 2.60
N PHE A 60 -12.05 9.31 1.28
CA PHE A 60 -11.63 10.37 0.38
C PHE A 60 -12.79 10.79 -0.55
N PRO A 61 -13.83 11.48 -0.01
CA PRO A 61 -14.97 11.91 -0.80
C PRO A 61 -14.62 13.07 -1.74
N SER A 62 -15.31 13.15 -2.87
CA SER A 62 -15.25 14.32 -3.74
C SER A 62 -15.95 15.53 -3.08
N PRO A 63 -15.37 16.74 -3.13
CA PRO A 63 -16.01 17.95 -2.61
C PRO A 63 -17.36 18.27 -3.26
N ASN A 64 -17.53 17.90 -4.53
CA ASN A 64 -18.74 18.20 -5.30
C ASN A 64 -19.82 17.11 -5.14
N ASN A 65 -19.43 15.88 -4.80
CA ASN A 65 -20.35 14.77 -4.59
C ASN A 65 -19.75 13.79 -3.58
N PRO A 66 -20.15 13.84 -2.30
CA PRO A 66 -19.58 12.98 -1.26
C PRO A 66 -19.77 11.48 -1.48
N LYS A 67 -20.71 11.09 -2.34
CA LYS A 67 -20.93 9.67 -2.73
C LYS A 67 -19.93 9.16 -3.77
N GLN A 68 -19.11 10.03 -4.30
CA GLN A 68 -18.07 9.68 -5.27
C GLN A 68 -16.67 9.96 -4.71
N PRO A 69 -15.67 9.15 -5.06
CA PRO A 69 -14.30 9.40 -4.63
C PRO A 69 -13.72 10.66 -5.28
N ILE A 70 -12.81 11.30 -4.55
CA ILE A 70 -12.07 12.46 -5.07
C ILE A 70 -11.25 12.10 -6.31
N SER A 71 -11.19 13.02 -7.26
CA SER A 71 -10.22 12.93 -8.36
C SER A 71 -8.87 13.52 -7.91
N ILE A 72 -7.83 12.71 -7.96
CA ILE A 72 -6.47 13.13 -7.62
C ILE A 72 -5.64 13.55 -8.84
N ARG A 73 -6.24 13.56 -10.04
CA ARG A 73 -5.50 13.77 -11.30
C ARG A 73 -4.72 15.08 -11.28
N THR A 74 -5.40 16.20 -11.11
CA THR A 74 -4.77 17.53 -11.13
C THR A 74 -3.76 17.69 -9.98
N ALA A 75 -4.07 17.20 -8.79
CA ALA A 75 -3.16 17.25 -7.65
C ALA A 75 -1.88 16.43 -7.92
N TRP A 76 -2.04 15.26 -8.53
CA TRP A 76 -0.91 14.42 -8.93
C TRP A 76 -0.03 15.07 -9.99
N GLU A 77 -0.63 15.57 -11.08
CA GLU A 77 0.08 16.26 -12.17
C GLU A 77 0.86 17.47 -11.62
N THR A 78 0.25 18.25 -10.72
CA THR A 78 0.89 19.38 -10.06
C THR A 78 2.07 18.94 -9.18
N ALA A 79 1.90 17.88 -8.40
CA ALA A 79 2.95 17.35 -7.52
C ALA A 79 4.17 16.86 -8.33
N ILE A 80 3.94 16.11 -9.40
CA ILE A 80 4.98 15.61 -10.31
C ILE A 80 5.73 16.77 -10.97
N LYS A 81 5.00 17.78 -11.47
CA LYS A 81 5.61 18.98 -12.06
C LYS A 81 6.48 19.73 -11.05
N ARG A 82 6.00 19.94 -9.82
CA ARG A 82 6.78 20.59 -8.75
C ARG A 82 8.03 19.80 -8.36
N ALA A 83 7.93 18.49 -8.33
CA ALA A 83 9.04 17.59 -8.04
C ALA A 83 10.04 17.47 -9.21
N LYS A 84 9.73 18.02 -10.39
CA LYS A 84 10.53 17.89 -11.62
C LYS A 84 10.80 16.44 -12.00
N ILE A 85 9.80 15.56 -11.78
CA ILE A 85 9.87 14.13 -12.11
C ILE A 85 9.16 13.94 -13.45
N GLU A 86 9.81 13.23 -14.36
CA GLU A 86 9.26 12.88 -15.67
C GLU A 86 8.83 11.41 -15.72
N ASN A 87 7.83 11.11 -16.56
CA ASN A 87 7.38 9.74 -16.85
C ASN A 87 7.00 8.89 -15.63
N PHE A 88 6.49 9.51 -14.55
CA PHE A 88 6.12 8.83 -13.32
C PHE A 88 4.61 8.89 -13.09
N ARG A 89 3.97 7.73 -13.13
CA ARG A 89 2.52 7.58 -12.95
C ARG A 89 2.20 7.26 -11.50
N PHE A 90 1.00 7.57 -11.03
CA PHE A 90 0.55 7.22 -9.67
C PHE A 90 0.71 5.73 -9.33
N HIS A 91 0.54 4.86 -10.34
CA HIS A 91 0.72 3.41 -10.15
C HIS A 91 2.18 3.02 -9.88
N ASP A 92 3.13 3.83 -10.32
CA ASP A 92 4.56 3.54 -10.16
C ASP A 92 5.01 3.68 -8.69
N LEU A 93 4.24 4.40 -7.83
CA LEU A 93 4.41 4.36 -6.37
C LEU A 93 4.29 2.94 -5.80
N ARG A 94 3.42 2.13 -6.38
CA ARG A 94 3.26 0.73 -5.99
C ARG A 94 4.47 -0.12 -6.40
N HIS A 95 5.06 0.16 -7.55
CA HIS A 95 6.31 -0.47 -7.99
C HIS A 95 7.47 -0.05 -7.10
N SER A 96 7.57 1.23 -6.75
CA SER A 96 8.57 1.73 -5.79
C SER A 96 8.44 1.03 -4.43
N THR A 97 7.21 0.86 -3.94
CA THR A 97 6.96 0.12 -2.69
C THR A 97 7.46 -1.32 -2.78
N ALA A 98 7.21 -2.02 -3.90
CA ALA A 98 7.71 -3.38 -4.11
C ALA A 98 9.24 -3.44 -4.10
N SER A 99 9.89 -2.48 -4.77
CA SER A 99 11.35 -2.39 -4.80
C SER A 99 11.92 -2.15 -3.40
N TYR A 100 11.37 -1.20 -2.64
CA TYR A 100 11.82 -0.93 -1.27
C TYR A 100 11.60 -2.12 -0.34
N LEU A 101 10.49 -2.85 -0.44
CA LEU A 101 10.27 -4.08 0.32
C LEU A 101 11.33 -5.13 -0.01
N ALA A 102 11.62 -5.35 -1.30
CA ALA A 102 12.66 -6.30 -1.74
C ALA A 102 14.05 -5.91 -1.23
N MET A 103 14.44 -4.64 -1.37
CA MET A 103 15.71 -4.10 -0.87
C MET A 103 15.86 -4.20 0.65
N ASN A 104 14.74 -4.21 1.39
CA ASN A 104 14.72 -4.42 2.84
C ASN A 104 14.51 -5.90 3.23
N GLY A 105 14.67 -6.82 2.30
CA GLY A 105 14.71 -8.25 2.55
C GLY A 105 13.36 -8.94 2.66
N ALA A 106 12.27 -8.29 2.27
CA ALA A 106 10.98 -8.96 2.19
C ALA A 106 11.01 -10.05 1.11
N SER A 107 10.48 -11.21 1.44
CA SER A 107 10.33 -12.31 0.49
C SER A 107 9.33 -11.96 -0.62
N LEU A 108 9.44 -12.63 -1.77
CA LEU A 108 8.48 -12.42 -2.87
C LEU A 108 7.04 -12.75 -2.47
N LEU A 109 6.84 -13.70 -1.54
CA LEU A 109 5.52 -14.02 -0.97
C LEU A 109 4.97 -12.85 -0.16
N GLU A 110 5.76 -12.29 0.76
CA GLU A 110 5.36 -11.14 1.56
C GLU A 110 5.05 -9.92 0.67
N ILE A 111 5.87 -9.65 -0.34
CA ILE A 111 5.63 -8.58 -1.31
C ILE A 111 4.32 -8.82 -2.06
N ALA A 112 4.07 -10.05 -2.51
CA ALA A 112 2.84 -10.42 -3.21
C ALA A 112 1.60 -10.21 -2.32
N ASP A 113 1.67 -10.64 -1.05
CA ASP A 113 0.59 -10.49 -0.09
C ASP A 113 0.32 -9.02 0.25
N ILE A 114 1.34 -8.27 0.69
CA ILE A 114 1.24 -6.83 1.02
C ILE A 114 0.64 -6.04 -0.14
N LEU A 115 1.09 -6.32 -1.36
CA LEU A 115 0.60 -5.61 -2.54
C LEU A 115 -0.70 -6.22 -3.10
N GLY A 116 -1.05 -7.45 -2.77
CA GLY A 116 -2.20 -8.18 -3.32
C GLY A 116 -1.97 -8.53 -4.78
N HIS A 117 -0.87 -9.21 -5.06
CA HIS A 117 -0.60 -9.83 -6.34
C HIS A 117 -1.12 -11.29 -6.33
N LYS A 118 -1.82 -11.70 -7.38
CA LYS A 118 -2.36 -13.07 -7.48
C LYS A 118 -1.29 -14.13 -7.67
N THR A 119 -0.19 -13.77 -8.29
CA THR A 119 0.86 -14.71 -8.64
C THR A 119 2.24 -14.17 -8.29
N LEU A 120 3.15 -15.06 -7.93
CA LEU A 120 4.55 -14.72 -7.69
C LEU A 120 5.25 -14.18 -8.94
N GLN A 121 4.77 -14.56 -10.13
CA GLN A 121 5.27 -14.03 -11.39
C GLN A 121 5.22 -12.50 -11.46
N MET A 122 4.18 -11.89 -10.85
CA MET A 122 4.04 -10.42 -10.83
C MET A 122 5.10 -9.72 -9.98
N VAL A 123 5.70 -10.41 -9.01
CA VAL A 123 6.75 -9.88 -8.13
C VAL A 123 8.15 -10.39 -8.47
N LYS A 124 8.26 -11.39 -9.34
CA LYS A 124 9.54 -11.97 -9.75
C LYS A 124 10.55 -10.95 -10.29
N ARG A 125 10.02 -9.87 -10.93
CA ARG A 125 10.86 -8.76 -11.42
C ARG A 125 11.69 -8.04 -10.34
N TYR A 126 11.33 -8.20 -9.06
CA TYR A 126 12.03 -7.58 -7.93
C TYR A 126 13.02 -8.53 -7.25
N SER A 127 13.13 -9.79 -7.69
CA SER A 127 13.98 -10.79 -7.05
C SER A 127 15.47 -10.43 -7.03
N HIS A 128 15.93 -9.72 -8.07
CA HIS A 128 17.32 -9.26 -8.16
C HIS A 128 17.68 -8.24 -7.07
N LEU A 129 16.70 -7.52 -6.50
CA LEU A 129 16.92 -6.54 -5.44
C LEU A 129 17.11 -7.16 -4.05
N SER A 130 16.91 -8.48 -3.92
CA SER A 130 17.06 -9.22 -2.65
C SER A 130 18.26 -10.18 -2.65
N GLU A 131 19.17 -10.07 -3.60
CA GLU A 131 20.30 -11.02 -3.70
C GLU A 131 21.26 -10.89 -2.51
N ASP A 132 21.61 -9.67 -2.11
CA ASP A 132 22.48 -9.41 -0.94
C ASP A 132 21.86 -9.92 0.36
N HIS A 133 20.51 -9.95 0.42
CA HIS A 133 19.80 -10.44 1.61
C HIS A 133 19.98 -11.94 1.84
N LYS A 134 20.21 -12.75 0.79
CA LYS A 134 20.41 -14.20 0.91
C LYS A 134 21.64 -14.53 1.74
N ALA A 135 22.75 -13.83 1.54
CA ALA A 135 23.96 -13.99 2.33
C ALA A 135 23.70 -13.68 3.81
N THR A 136 23.06 -12.55 4.08
CA THR A 136 22.70 -12.13 5.45
C THR A 136 21.79 -13.15 6.15
N VAL A 137 20.84 -13.76 5.43
CA VAL A 137 19.96 -14.80 5.98
C VAL A 137 20.75 -16.06 6.35
N LEU A 138 21.66 -16.51 5.47
CA LEU A 138 22.52 -17.65 5.73
C LEU A 138 23.44 -17.41 6.93
N GLU A 139 24.05 -16.23 7.02
CA GLU A 139 24.89 -15.84 8.16
C GLU A 139 24.10 -15.84 9.48
N LYS A 140 22.91 -15.24 9.49
CA LYS A 140 22.03 -15.23 10.67
C LYS A 140 21.61 -16.64 11.09
N MET A 141 21.25 -17.48 10.12
CA MET A 141 20.91 -18.88 10.38
C MET A 141 22.11 -19.62 10.96
N ASN A 142 23.27 -19.51 10.34
CA ASN A 142 24.51 -20.15 10.80
C ASN A 142 24.86 -19.75 12.22
N LYS A 143 24.82 -18.44 12.52
CA LYS A 143 25.09 -17.92 13.88
C LYS A 143 24.05 -18.41 14.91
N LYS A 144 22.80 -18.61 14.52
CA LYS A 144 21.74 -19.08 15.42
C LYS A 144 21.81 -20.59 15.69
N VAL A 145 22.29 -21.36 14.73
CA VAL A 145 22.29 -22.83 14.81
C VAL A 145 23.64 -23.38 15.28
N PHE A 146 24.72 -22.74 14.90
CA PHE A 146 26.10 -23.26 15.13
C PHE A 146 26.99 -22.30 15.94
N GLY A 147 26.57 -21.06 16.19
CA GLY A 147 27.26 -20.08 17.01
C GLY A 147 26.70 -20.05 18.40
#